data_4b1c2bc0ee70f3b2a42dff57f6b233f0
#
_entry.id   4b1c2bc0ee70f3b2a42dff57f6b233f0
#
_cell.length_a   1.000
_cell.length_b   1.000
_cell.length_c   1.000
_cell.angle_alpha   90.00
_cell.angle_beta   90.00
_cell.angle_gamma   90.00
#
_symmetry.space_group_name_H-M   'P 1'
#
loop_
_entity.id
_entity.type
_entity.pdbx_description
1 polymer ?
#
loop_
_entity_poly.entity_id
_entity_poly.type
_entity_poly.pdbx_seq_one_letter_code
_entity_poly.pdbx_strand_id
1 'polypeptide(L)'
;TINIVTKSTELSKGGKVAVRVGNDGYIKKTLNYNTGVMDGGHALSFVFSRTAGDGIVDFTEFEAYSYFLGYGWKSEDDKNNVQLIVTGAPQTHGQRTTSYYNMARLSDYIEHGIYYNYNGGYYNGESFNMRKNFYHKPIASLNWESKLSSSQTLSVTAYASYGRGGGTGDLGRIGSYFSSGRFRNADTGQVLWDEIAKSNSGVGGTWSYGGGYANAPDVATGLYIVNDPDNYVDGRRRNGFIRRASVNSHNWFGGLVNYKNQVN
;
A
#
# COMPACT_ATOMS: atom_id res chain seq x y z
N THR A 1 -4.09 3.46 -26.15
CA THR A 1 -3.68 2.20 -25.49
C THR A 1 -2.18 2.12 -25.51
N ILE A 2 -1.55 1.91 -24.35
CA ILE A 2 -0.11 1.68 -24.25
C ILE A 2 0.06 0.16 -24.15
N ASN A 3 0.83 -0.44 -25.06
CA ASN A 3 1.17 -1.84 -25.03
C ASN A 3 2.65 -1.97 -24.62
N ILE A 4 2.91 -2.66 -23.52
CA ILE A 4 4.28 -2.90 -23.03
C ILE A 4 4.55 -4.40 -23.18
N VAL A 5 5.52 -4.73 -24.00
CA VAL A 5 5.97 -6.11 -24.19
C VAL A 5 7.39 -6.24 -23.67
N THR A 6 7.63 -7.16 -22.76
CA THR A 6 8.96 -7.50 -22.27
C THR A 6 9.33 -8.90 -22.73
N LYS A 7 10.46 -9.03 -23.42
CA LYS A 7 10.97 -10.32 -23.90
C LYS A 7 12.33 -10.58 -23.30
N SER A 8 12.42 -11.53 -22.37
CA SER A 8 13.67 -11.92 -21.73
C SER A 8 14.71 -12.46 -22.72
N THR A 9 14.25 -13.08 -23.80
CA THR A 9 15.11 -13.61 -24.87
C THR A 9 15.75 -12.54 -25.79
N GLU A 10 15.33 -11.28 -25.67
CA GLU A 10 15.90 -10.15 -26.42
C GLU A 10 16.88 -9.31 -25.58
N LEU A 11 17.04 -9.64 -24.30
CA LEU A 11 17.93 -8.93 -23.40
C LEU A 11 19.36 -9.52 -23.44
N SER A 12 20.35 -8.64 -23.46
CA SER A 12 21.76 -9.04 -23.34
C SER A 12 22.09 -9.51 -21.93
N LYS A 13 23.03 -10.46 -21.81
CA LYS A 13 23.57 -10.89 -20.52
C LYS A 13 24.20 -9.72 -19.77
N GLY A 14 23.81 -9.56 -18.52
CA GLY A 14 24.38 -8.51 -17.66
C GLY A 14 23.46 -8.15 -16.52
N GLY A 15 23.97 -7.32 -15.62
CA GLY A 15 23.22 -6.88 -14.46
C GLY A 15 23.67 -5.51 -13.97
N LYS A 16 22.88 -4.92 -13.10
CA LYS A 16 23.14 -3.62 -12.49
C LYS A 16 22.68 -3.61 -11.06
N VAL A 17 23.51 -3.08 -10.18
CA VAL A 17 23.15 -2.66 -8.83
C VAL A 17 23.14 -1.13 -8.81
N ALA A 18 22.10 -0.54 -8.25
CA ALA A 18 22.00 0.90 -8.12
C ALA A 18 21.44 1.27 -6.74
N VAL A 19 22.02 2.31 -6.16
CA VAL A 19 21.52 2.97 -4.96
C VAL A 19 21.26 4.43 -5.32
N ARG A 20 20.07 4.93 -4.92
CA ARG A 20 19.72 6.34 -5.05
C ARG A 20 19.33 6.84 -3.66
N VAL A 21 19.76 8.03 -3.34
CA VAL A 21 19.42 8.75 -2.11
C VAL A 21 18.82 10.10 -2.46
N GLY A 22 18.01 10.64 -1.61
CA GLY A 22 17.35 11.94 -1.80
C GLY A 22 17.00 12.57 -0.44
N ASN A 23 16.25 13.65 -0.48
CA ASN A 23 15.75 14.32 0.70
C ASN A 23 14.78 13.43 1.47
N ASP A 24 14.46 13.81 2.71
CA ASP A 24 13.46 13.17 3.57
C ASP A 24 13.68 11.65 3.72
N GLY A 25 14.94 11.25 3.96
CA GLY A 25 15.28 9.84 4.16
C GLY A 25 15.12 8.96 2.92
N TYR A 26 14.85 9.53 1.73
CA TYR A 26 14.62 8.73 0.53
C TYR A 26 15.83 7.87 0.19
N ILE A 27 15.60 6.57 0.10
CA ILE A 27 16.58 5.58 -0.38
C ILE A 27 15.90 4.59 -1.32
N LYS A 28 16.49 4.40 -2.52
CA LYS A 28 16.10 3.34 -3.43
C LYS A 28 17.28 2.45 -3.76
N LYS A 29 17.12 1.15 -3.51
CA LYS A 29 18.09 0.10 -3.88
C LYS A 29 17.47 -0.73 -4.99
N THR A 30 18.22 -0.97 -6.06
CA THR A 30 17.78 -1.76 -7.20
C THR A 30 18.84 -2.77 -7.58
N LEU A 31 18.42 -3.99 -7.84
CA LEU A 31 19.22 -5.07 -8.41
C LEU A 31 18.49 -5.59 -9.64
N ASN A 32 19.17 -5.70 -10.76
CA ASN A 32 18.67 -6.43 -11.91
C ASN A 32 19.74 -7.34 -12.48
N TYR A 33 19.30 -8.41 -13.15
CA TYR A 33 20.18 -9.28 -13.89
C TYR A 33 19.42 -9.99 -15.00
N ASN A 34 20.08 -10.17 -16.14
CA ASN A 34 19.61 -10.92 -17.29
C ASN A 34 20.66 -11.98 -17.66
N THR A 35 20.26 -13.19 -17.90
CA THR A 35 21.20 -14.25 -18.33
C THR A 35 21.64 -14.08 -19.77
N GLY A 36 20.89 -13.31 -20.57
CA GLY A 36 20.91 -13.47 -22.03
C GLY A 36 20.29 -14.78 -22.42
N VAL A 37 20.32 -15.10 -23.70
CA VAL A 37 19.89 -16.42 -24.20
C VAL A 37 20.97 -17.44 -23.88
N MET A 38 20.59 -18.49 -23.19
CA MET A 38 21.41 -19.66 -22.85
C MET A 38 21.19 -20.77 -23.86
N ASP A 39 21.99 -21.85 -23.77
CA ASP A 39 21.83 -23.05 -24.58
C ASP A 39 20.41 -23.59 -24.49
N GLY A 40 19.86 -24.04 -25.63
CA GLY A 40 18.47 -24.47 -25.73
C GLY A 40 17.44 -23.36 -25.83
N GLY A 41 17.88 -22.07 -25.99
CA GLY A 41 16.99 -20.94 -26.25
C GLY A 41 16.33 -20.32 -25.02
N HIS A 42 16.77 -20.66 -23.81
CA HIS A 42 16.22 -20.19 -22.55
C HIS A 42 16.84 -18.84 -22.10
N ALA A 43 16.06 -18.00 -21.46
CA ALA A 43 16.56 -16.76 -20.86
C ALA A 43 15.79 -16.46 -19.56
N LEU A 44 16.52 -15.90 -18.58
CA LEU A 44 15.97 -15.44 -17.32
C LEU A 44 16.29 -13.96 -17.12
N SER A 45 15.35 -13.24 -16.57
CA SER A 45 15.49 -11.83 -16.19
C SER A 45 14.86 -11.58 -14.86
N PHE A 46 15.51 -10.80 -14.02
CA PHE A 46 14.90 -10.36 -12.78
C PHE A 46 15.27 -8.91 -12.43
N VAL A 47 14.35 -8.24 -11.79
CA VAL A 47 14.55 -6.92 -11.17
C VAL A 47 13.94 -6.97 -9.77
N PHE A 48 14.70 -6.50 -8.79
CA PHE A 48 14.21 -6.26 -7.45
C PHE A 48 14.56 -4.83 -7.05
N SER A 49 13.63 -4.13 -6.41
CA SER A 49 13.94 -2.87 -5.77
C SER A 49 13.21 -2.71 -4.44
N ARG A 50 13.84 -1.98 -3.54
CA ARG A 50 13.22 -1.42 -2.33
C ARG A 50 13.37 0.08 -2.36
N THR A 51 12.28 0.77 -2.11
CA THR A 51 12.23 2.24 -1.97
C THR A 51 11.63 2.56 -0.62
N ALA A 52 12.28 3.41 0.16
CA ALA A 52 11.77 3.84 1.46
C ALA A 52 12.13 5.32 1.69
N GLY A 53 11.43 5.98 2.57
CA GLY A 53 11.68 7.36 2.98
C GLY A 53 10.69 7.81 4.05
N ASP A 54 11.01 8.96 4.67
CA ASP A 54 10.20 9.54 5.74
C ASP A 54 8.97 10.27 5.18
N GLY A 55 9.05 10.64 3.88
CA GLY A 55 8.03 11.47 3.24
C GLY A 55 8.23 12.96 3.54
N ILE A 56 7.81 13.81 2.61
CA ILE A 56 7.93 15.27 2.76
C ILE A 56 6.95 15.86 3.78
N VAL A 57 5.89 15.13 4.08
CA VAL A 57 4.87 15.49 5.07
C VAL A 57 5.10 14.64 6.32
N ASP A 58 4.98 15.23 7.49
CA ASP A 58 5.17 14.54 8.77
C ASP A 58 4.30 13.29 8.87
N PHE A 59 4.85 12.21 9.40
CA PHE A 59 4.16 10.92 9.58
C PHE A 59 3.66 10.28 8.26
N THR A 60 4.35 10.54 7.14
CA THR A 60 4.03 9.92 5.85
C THR A 60 5.13 9.00 5.35
N GLU A 61 5.81 8.35 6.26
CA GLU A 61 6.83 7.35 5.95
C GLU A 61 6.26 6.32 4.97
N PHE A 62 7.08 5.93 4.02
CA PHE A 62 6.69 4.96 3.01
C PHE A 62 7.75 3.89 2.82
N GLU A 63 7.27 2.71 2.46
CA GLU A 63 8.08 1.59 2.03
C GLU A 63 7.40 0.89 0.85
N ALA A 64 8.16 0.67 -0.20
CA ALA A 64 7.69 -0.02 -1.39
C ALA A 64 8.77 -0.98 -1.91
N TYR A 65 8.32 -2.13 -2.35
CA TYR A 65 9.14 -3.08 -3.08
C TYR A 65 8.62 -3.18 -4.50
N SER A 66 9.48 -3.53 -5.44
CA SER A 66 9.04 -3.99 -6.75
C SER A 66 9.86 -5.20 -7.16
N TYR A 67 9.22 -6.11 -7.83
CA TYR A 67 9.87 -7.27 -8.41
C TYR A 67 9.33 -7.57 -9.80
N PHE A 68 10.22 -8.04 -10.63
CA PHE A 68 9.94 -8.59 -11.94
C PHE A 68 10.76 -9.87 -12.09
N LEU A 69 10.11 -10.94 -12.51
CA LEU A 69 10.71 -12.21 -12.85
C LEU A 69 10.22 -12.57 -14.25
N GLY A 70 11.14 -12.72 -15.18
CA GLY A 70 10.87 -13.10 -16.56
C GLY A 70 11.61 -14.37 -16.93
N TYR A 71 10.89 -15.35 -17.46
CA TYR A 71 11.46 -16.49 -18.15
C TYR A 71 11.03 -16.41 -19.60
N GLY A 72 12.00 -16.54 -20.49
CA GLY A 72 11.78 -16.63 -21.94
C GLY A 72 12.35 -17.91 -22.50
N TRP A 73 11.66 -18.47 -23.49
CA TRP A 73 12.16 -19.55 -24.30
C TRP A 73 11.85 -19.27 -25.77
N LYS A 74 12.84 -19.54 -26.63
CA LYS A 74 12.75 -19.38 -28.06
C LYS A 74 13.23 -20.67 -28.73
N SER A 75 12.46 -21.21 -29.69
CA SER A 75 12.85 -22.39 -30.40
C SER A 75 14.04 -22.12 -31.34
N GLU A 76 14.85 -23.14 -31.65
CA GLU A 76 16.01 -23.04 -32.53
C GLU A 76 15.65 -22.54 -33.94
N ASP A 77 14.48 -22.88 -34.44
CA ASP A 77 13.97 -22.44 -35.74
C ASP A 77 13.29 -21.06 -35.71
N ASP A 78 13.36 -20.34 -34.59
CA ASP A 78 12.75 -19.04 -34.39
C ASP A 78 11.22 -18.97 -34.61
N LYS A 79 10.55 -20.12 -34.65
CA LYS A 79 9.11 -20.14 -34.86
C LYS A 79 8.31 -19.94 -33.59
N ASN A 80 8.81 -20.41 -32.45
CA ASN A 80 8.09 -20.33 -31.19
C ASN A 80 8.83 -19.45 -30.20
N ASN A 81 8.09 -18.58 -29.54
CA ASN A 81 8.58 -17.75 -28.43
C ASN A 81 7.60 -17.84 -27.27
N VAL A 82 8.07 -18.22 -26.11
CA VAL A 82 7.29 -18.28 -24.87
C VAL A 82 7.88 -17.32 -23.86
N GLN A 83 7.03 -16.55 -23.20
CA GLN A 83 7.40 -15.64 -22.12
C GLN A 83 6.48 -15.87 -20.92
N LEU A 84 7.07 -16.20 -19.78
CA LEU A 84 6.39 -16.21 -18.49
C LEU A 84 6.91 -15.03 -17.66
N ILE A 85 6.01 -14.20 -17.21
CA ILE A 85 6.33 -12.98 -16.43
C ILE A 85 5.55 -13.03 -15.13
N VAL A 86 6.24 -12.75 -14.02
CA VAL A 86 5.62 -12.47 -12.73
C VAL A 86 6.14 -11.13 -12.23
N THR A 87 5.24 -10.21 -11.94
CA THR A 87 5.60 -8.87 -11.45
C THR A 87 4.66 -8.41 -10.35
N GLY A 88 5.16 -7.56 -9.47
CA GLY A 88 4.37 -6.96 -8.42
C GLY A 88 5.12 -5.85 -7.71
N ALA A 89 4.35 -5.01 -7.00
CA ALA A 89 4.86 -3.85 -6.31
C ALA A 89 4.12 -3.66 -4.97
N PRO A 90 4.42 -4.47 -3.93
CA PRO A 90 3.87 -4.23 -2.60
C PRO A 90 4.36 -2.88 -2.06
N GLN A 91 3.45 -2.13 -1.46
CA GLN A 91 3.76 -0.83 -0.88
C GLN A 91 2.90 -0.54 0.36
N THR A 92 3.43 0.29 1.24
CA THR A 92 2.71 0.93 2.34
C THR A 92 3.21 2.36 2.51
N HIS A 93 2.29 3.27 2.82
CA HIS A 93 2.66 4.65 3.11
C HIS A 93 1.64 5.32 4.03
N GLY A 94 2.11 6.27 4.85
CA GLY A 94 1.29 7.18 5.59
C GLY A 94 0.63 8.21 4.64
N GLN A 95 -0.54 8.71 5.04
CA GLN A 95 -1.29 9.67 4.25
C GLN A 95 -1.62 10.92 5.05
N ARG A 96 -1.61 12.07 4.39
CA ARG A 96 -2.28 13.28 4.85
C ARG A 96 -3.65 13.32 4.20
N THR A 97 -4.71 13.21 5.01
CA THR A 97 -6.08 13.21 4.47
C THR A 97 -6.54 14.61 4.09
N THR A 98 -7.37 14.67 3.06
CA THR A 98 -8.15 15.84 2.67
C THR A 98 -9.63 15.72 3.05
N SER A 99 -10.00 14.71 3.85
CA SER A 99 -11.37 14.53 4.33
C SER A 99 -11.80 15.65 5.25
N TYR A 100 -12.98 16.21 5.05
CA TYR A 100 -13.53 17.34 5.80
C TYR A 100 -13.41 17.22 7.33
N TYR A 101 -13.56 16.03 7.89
CA TYR A 101 -13.51 15.81 9.35
C TYR A 101 -12.10 15.63 9.92
N ASN A 102 -11.11 15.34 9.08
CA ASN A 102 -9.74 15.02 9.50
C ASN A 102 -8.71 15.79 8.66
N MET A 103 -9.07 16.95 8.19
CA MET A 103 -8.23 17.86 7.41
C MET A 103 -7.67 18.95 8.30
N ALA A 104 -6.38 19.23 8.15
CA ALA A 104 -5.77 20.42 8.75
C ALA A 104 -6.42 21.69 8.20
N ARG A 105 -6.65 22.66 9.05
CA ARG A 105 -7.14 23.99 8.70
C ARG A 105 -5.97 24.86 8.25
N LEU A 106 -6.26 25.96 7.61
CA LEU A 106 -5.23 26.94 7.25
C LEU A 106 -4.47 27.46 8.49
N SER A 107 -5.19 27.67 9.60
CA SER A 107 -4.58 28.01 10.89
C SER A 107 -3.55 27.00 11.36
N ASP A 108 -3.83 25.70 11.20
CA ASP A 108 -2.92 24.63 11.62
C ASP A 108 -1.62 24.66 10.81
N TYR A 109 -1.71 24.98 9.51
CA TYR A 109 -0.52 25.14 8.66
C TYR A 109 0.27 26.41 8.97
N ILE A 110 -0.40 27.48 9.38
CA ILE A 110 0.27 28.72 9.82
C ILE A 110 1.02 28.46 11.13
N GLU A 111 0.42 27.69 12.04
CA GLU A 111 0.96 27.42 13.36
C GLU A 111 2.06 26.34 13.35
N HIS A 112 1.84 25.24 12.63
CA HIS A 112 2.70 24.06 12.68
C HIS A 112 3.51 23.83 11.39
N GLY A 113 3.33 24.68 10.36
CA GLY A 113 4.05 24.59 9.09
C GLY A 113 3.38 23.73 8.03
N ILE A 114 3.84 23.87 6.79
CA ILE A 114 3.23 23.25 5.60
C ILE A 114 3.37 21.72 5.55
N TYR A 115 4.30 21.17 6.30
CA TYR A 115 4.53 19.71 6.38
C TYR A 115 3.67 19.03 7.45
N TYR A 116 2.96 19.80 8.24
CA TYR A 116 2.09 19.31 9.30
C TYR A 116 1.07 18.27 8.79
N ASN A 117 0.94 17.18 9.56
CA ASN A 117 -0.04 16.12 9.31
C ASN A 117 -1.04 16.00 10.45
N TYR A 118 -2.28 16.33 10.17
CA TYR A 118 -3.37 16.28 11.15
C TYR A 118 -3.64 14.87 11.73
N ASN A 119 -3.19 13.80 11.09
CA ASN A 119 -3.42 12.41 11.51
C ASN A 119 -2.22 11.76 12.20
N GLY A 120 -1.14 12.52 12.36
CA GLY A 120 0.12 12.04 12.89
C GLY A 120 0.33 12.34 14.36
N GLY A 121 1.18 11.56 14.99
CA GLY A 121 1.64 11.70 16.35
C GLY A 121 2.52 10.52 16.74
N TYR A 122 2.71 10.31 18.04
CA TYR A 122 3.51 9.20 18.54
C TYR A 122 2.66 8.24 19.36
N TYR A 123 2.97 6.95 19.26
CA TYR A 123 2.41 5.88 20.06
C TYR A 123 3.55 5.02 20.59
N ASN A 124 3.68 4.91 21.90
CA ASN A 124 4.82 4.25 22.58
C ASN A 124 6.19 4.77 22.08
N GLY A 125 6.28 6.06 21.78
CA GLY A 125 7.51 6.68 21.29
C GLY A 125 7.80 6.49 19.81
N GLU A 126 6.99 5.73 19.09
CA GLU A 126 7.14 5.49 17.65
C GLU A 126 6.18 6.37 16.83
N SER A 127 6.61 6.74 15.62
CA SER A 127 5.78 7.45 14.65
C SER A 127 4.50 6.67 14.36
N PHE A 128 3.36 7.32 14.50
CA PHE A 128 2.07 6.72 14.26
C PHE A 128 1.15 7.64 13.45
N ASN A 129 0.66 7.12 12.34
CA ASN A 129 -0.32 7.79 11.51
C ASN A 129 -1.60 6.95 11.43
N MET A 130 -2.74 7.54 11.77
CA MET A 130 -4.06 6.88 11.68
C MET A 130 -4.38 6.46 10.24
N ARG A 131 -3.87 7.20 9.25
CA ARG A 131 -4.13 7.01 7.83
C ARG A 131 -2.94 6.38 7.14
N LYS A 132 -3.01 5.08 6.89
CA LYS A 132 -2.03 4.35 6.06
C LYS A 132 -2.74 3.70 4.89
N ASN A 133 -2.08 3.69 3.75
CA ASN A 133 -2.49 2.89 2.59
C ASN A 133 -1.49 1.77 2.38
N PHE A 134 -1.98 0.61 2.00
CA PHE A 134 -1.16 -0.55 1.62
C PHE A 134 -1.79 -1.26 0.43
N TYR A 135 -0.95 -1.73 -0.47
CA TYR A 135 -1.43 -2.40 -1.67
C TYR A 135 -0.39 -3.36 -2.25
N HIS A 136 -0.87 -4.52 -2.69
CA HIS A 136 -0.08 -5.46 -3.49
C HIS A 136 -0.98 -6.13 -4.52
N LYS A 137 -0.62 -6.00 -5.80
CA LYS A 137 -1.34 -6.62 -6.92
C LYS A 137 -0.34 -7.31 -7.85
N PRO A 138 0.12 -8.54 -7.52
CA PRO A 138 0.94 -9.32 -8.42
C PRO A 138 0.16 -9.70 -9.67
N ILE A 139 0.89 -9.78 -10.78
CA ILE A 139 0.39 -10.25 -12.06
C ILE A 139 1.35 -11.32 -12.56
N ALA A 140 0.80 -12.46 -12.95
CA ALA A 140 1.49 -13.47 -13.74
C ALA A 140 0.90 -13.50 -15.14
N SER A 141 1.74 -13.54 -16.17
CA SER A 141 1.31 -13.67 -17.56
C SER A 141 2.17 -14.65 -18.33
N LEU A 142 1.52 -15.47 -19.13
CA LEU A 142 2.14 -16.35 -20.11
C LEU A 142 1.80 -15.83 -21.50
N ASN A 143 2.82 -15.57 -22.30
CA ASN A 143 2.67 -15.18 -23.69
C ASN A 143 3.37 -16.22 -24.56
N TRP A 144 2.66 -16.73 -25.55
CA TRP A 144 3.19 -17.63 -26.56
C TRP A 144 2.91 -17.05 -27.94
N GLU A 145 3.95 -16.95 -28.75
CA GLU A 145 3.88 -16.55 -30.14
C GLU A 145 4.43 -17.66 -31.01
N SER A 146 3.68 -18.06 -32.04
CA SER A 146 4.09 -19.08 -32.98
C SER A 146 3.92 -18.59 -34.41
N LYS A 147 5.00 -18.65 -35.20
CA LYS A 147 5.00 -18.41 -36.64
C LYS A 147 4.61 -19.72 -37.34
N LEU A 148 3.36 -19.85 -37.76
CA LEU A 148 2.82 -21.03 -38.39
C LEU A 148 3.33 -21.14 -39.82
N SER A 149 3.52 -20.00 -40.52
CA SER A 149 4.14 -19.89 -41.84
C SER A 149 4.82 -18.53 -42.00
N SER A 150 5.33 -18.25 -43.19
CA SER A 150 5.90 -16.92 -43.52
C SER A 150 4.87 -15.77 -43.44
N SER A 151 3.58 -16.07 -43.59
CA SER A 151 2.49 -15.09 -43.57
C SER A 151 1.54 -15.21 -42.36
N GLN A 152 1.71 -16.28 -41.54
CA GLN A 152 0.76 -16.60 -40.48
C GLN A 152 1.43 -16.64 -39.11
N THR A 153 0.86 -15.91 -38.18
CA THR A 153 1.32 -15.85 -36.75
C THR A 153 0.12 -16.07 -35.84
N LEU A 154 0.29 -16.93 -34.87
CA LEU A 154 -0.62 -17.14 -33.76
C LEU A 154 0.02 -16.57 -32.47
N SER A 155 -0.70 -15.74 -31.74
CA SER A 155 -0.27 -15.23 -30.45
C SER A 155 -1.33 -15.56 -29.39
N VAL A 156 -0.91 -16.13 -28.28
CA VAL A 156 -1.76 -16.47 -27.13
C VAL A 156 -1.19 -15.81 -25.90
N THR A 157 -2.04 -15.12 -25.17
CA THR A 157 -1.71 -14.53 -23.86
C THR A 157 -2.70 -15.05 -22.83
N ALA A 158 -2.20 -15.54 -21.71
CA ALA A 158 -2.98 -15.85 -20.52
C ALA A 158 -2.42 -15.05 -19.33
N TYR A 159 -3.29 -14.55 -18.46
CA TYR A 159 -2.85 -13.82 -17.29
C TYR A 159 -3.72 -14.09 -16.07
N ALA A 160 -3.11 -13.98 -14.91
CA ALA A 160 -3.76 -14.03 -13.61
C ALA A 160 -3.20 -12.93 -12.69
N SER A 161 -4.06 -12.35 -11.87
CA SER A 161 -3.69 -11.35 -10.88
C SER A 161 -4.49 -11.57 -9.61
N TYR A 162 -3.80 -11.48 -8.47
CA TYR A 162 -4.40 -11.50 -7.15
C TYR A 162 -4.09 -10.18 -6.43
N GLY A 163 -5.08 -9.32 -6.31
CA GLY A 163 -4.92 -8.01 -5.67
C GLY A 163 -5.44 -8.02 -4.25
N ARG A 164 -4.65 -7.46 -3.33
CA ARG A 164 -5.09 -7.16 -1.97
C ARG A 164 -4.50 -5.82 -1.54
N GLY A 165 -5.37 -4.97 -0.96
CA GLY A 165 -4.94 -3.69 -0.45
C GLY A 165 -6.02 -3.02 0.36
N GLY A 166 -5.70 -1.87 0.91
CA GLY A 166 -6.65 -1.13 1.70
C GLY A 166 -6.08 0.16 2.25
N GLY A 167 -6.93 0.84 2.96
CA GLY A 167 -6.59 2.03 3.72
C GLY A 167 -7.04 1.92 5.16
N THR A 168 -6.26 2.49 6.06
CA THR A 168 -6.66 2.59 7.46
C THR A 168 -7.38 3.91 7.73
N GLY A 169 -8.14 3.93 8.78
CA GLY A 169 -8.87 5.09 9.24
C GLY A 169 -9.40 4.87 10.66
N ASP A 170 -10.03 5.89 11.17
CA ASP A 170 -10.64 5.88 12.47
C ASP A 170 -12.00 5.16 12.47
N LEU A 171 -12.32 4.56 13.58
CA LEU A 171 -13.63 4.03 13.92
C LEU A 171 -13.87 4.21 15.42
N GLY A 172 -15.11 4.58 15.76
CA GLY A 172 -15.53 4.75 17.16
C GLY A 172 -15.51 6.21 17.60
N ARG A 173 -15.47 6.38 18.90
CA ARG A 173 -15.59 7.71 19.56
C ARG A 173 -14.74 7.74 20.82
N ILE A 174 -14.37 8.93 21.22
CA ILE A 174 -13.81 9.23 22.53
C ILE A 174 -14.84 10.08 23.24
N GLY A 175 -15.60 9.47 24.17
CA GLY A 175 -16.77 10.11 24.75
C GLY A 175 -17.79 10.50 23.66
N SER A 176 -18.14 11.77 23.59
CA SER A 176 -19.07 12.30 22.57
C SER A 176 -18.41 12.68 21.24
N TYR A 177 -17.09 12.54 21.10
CA TYR A 177 -16.36 13.04 19.95
C TYR A 177 -15.97 11.93 18.97
N PHE A 178 -16.25 12.15 17.68
CA PHE A 178 -15.97 11.25 16.58
C PHE A 178 -14.53 11.27 16.06
N SER A 179 -13.67 12.17 16.57
CA SER A 179 -12.32 12.31 16.02
C SER A 179 -11.29 12.53 17.11
N SER A 180 -10.05 12.26 16.78
CA SER A 180 -8.88 12.58 17.59
C SER A 180 -8.63 14.08 17.75
N GLY A 181 -9.43 14.94 17.13
CA GLY A 181 -9.18 16.37 17.01
C GLY A 181 -9.03 17.13 18.33
N ARG A 182 -9.54 16.60 19.45
CA ARG A 182 -9.40 17.18 20.77
C ARG A 182 -8.29 16.58 21.62
N PHE A 183 -7.68 15.48 21.17
CA PHE A 183 -6.59 14.81 21.85
C PHE A 183 -5.27 15.19 21.17
N ARG A 184 -4.93 16.48 21.24
CA ARG A 184 -3.72 17.02 20.62
C ARG A 184 -2.84 17.70 21.62
N ASN A 185 -1.56 17.56 21.40
CA ASN A 185 -0.57 18.40 22.04
C ASN A 185 -0.78 19.85 21.56
N ALA A 186 -0.87 20.79 22.51
CA ALA A 186 -1.15 22.19 22.20
C ALA A 186 -0.02 22.86 21.44
N ASP A 187 1.23 22.45 21.68
CA ASP A 187 2.41 23.09 21.09
C ASP A 187 2.73 22.53 19.69
N THR A 188 2.50 21.24 19.47
CA THR A 188 2.90 20.57 18.23
C THR A 188 1.74 20.21 17.30
N GLY A 189 0.51 20.33 17.77
CA GLY A 189 -0.69 19.89 17.05
C GLY A 189 -0.81 18.37 16.85
N GLN A 190 0.18 17.60 17.30
CA GLN A 190 0.21 16.15 17.12
C GLN A 190 -0.85 15.43 17.96
N VAL A 191 -1.36 14.33 17.45
CA VAL A 191 -2.35 13.51 18.17
C VAL A 191 -1.68 12.77 19.33
N LEU A 192 -2.30 12.82 20.49
CA LEU A 192 -1.86 12.15 21.72
C LEU A 192 -2.36 10.67 21.71
N TRP A 193 -1.72 9.83 20.90
CA TRP A 193 -2.16 8.44 20.72
C TRP A 193 -2.06 7.59 21.97
N ASP A 194 -1.06 7.82 22.82
CA ASP A 194 -0.93 7.12 24.10
C ASP A 194 -2.08 7.46 25.03
N GLU A 195 -2.54 8.70 25.02
CA GLU A 195 -3.68 9.13 25.81
C GLU A 195 -5.00 8.50 25.29
N ILE A 196 -5.15 8.41 23.97
CA ILE A 196 -6.30 7.70 23.37
C ILE A 196 -6.28 6.21 23.75
N ALA A 197 -5.12 5.57 23.75
CA ALA A 197 -4.97 4.18 24.17
C ALA A 197 -5.33 3.97 25.65
N LYS A 198 -4.91 4.86 26.53
CA LYS A 198 -5.32 4.86 27.95
C LYS A 198 -6.84 5.01 28.08
N SER A 199 -7.44 5.94 27.33
CA SER A 199 -8.90 6.09 27.30
C SER A 199 -9.60 4.81 26.87
N ASN A 200 -9.12 4.15 25.83
CA ASN A 200 -9.69 2.90 25.33
C ASN A 200 -9.66 1.77 26.37
N SER A 201 -8.62 1.72 27.19
CA SER A 201 -8.43 0.69 28.23
C SER A 201 -9.18 1.01 29.54
N GLY A 202 -9.93 2.10 29.58
CA GLY A 202 -10.66 2.49 30.79
C GLY A 202 -9.79 3.11 31.89
N VAL A 203 -8.52 3.33 31.65
CA VAL A 203 -7.58 3.94 32.57
C VAL A 203 -7.67 5.45 32.49
N GLY A 204 -7.82 6.14 33.64
CA GLY A 204 -7.63 7.59 33.72
C GLY A 204 -8.89 8.44 33.93
N GLY A 205 -10.07 7.86 34.13
CA GLY A 205 -11.26 8.63 34.60
C GLY A 205 -11.76 9.71 33.64
N THR A 206 -11.93 10.91 34.14
CA THR A 206 -12.31 12.08 33.34
C THR A 206 -11.11 12.72 32.69
N TRP A 207 -11.20 12.94 31.39
CA TRP A 207 -10.15 13.61 30.61
C TRP A 207 -10.33 15.12 30.64
N SER A 208 -9.26 15.84 30.94
CA SER A 208 -9.21 17.31 30.83
C SER A 208 -9.33 17.79 29.38
N TYR A 209 -9.05 16.93 28.42
CA TYR A 209 -9.19 17.20 26.99
C TYR A 209 -10.60 16.90 26.50
N GLY A 210 -11.40 17.94 26.33
CA GLY A 210 -12.67 17.84 25.61
C GLY A 210 -13.86 17.21 26.34
N GLY A 211 -13.83 17.06 27.66
CA GLY A 211 -14.98 16.54 28.43
C GLY A 211 -15.33 15.08 28.11
N GLY A 212 -14.36 14.32 27.59
CA GLY A 212 -14.51 12.89 27.34
C GLY A 212 -14.35 12.06 28.62
N TYR A 213 -14.90 10.88 28.59
CA TYR A 213 -14.74 9.88 29.65
C TYR A 213 -13.99 8.68 29.10
N ALA A 214 -13.17 8.06 29.93
CA ALA A 214 -12.53 6.80 29.60
C ALA A 214 -13.59 5.76 29.20
N ASN A 215 -13.25 4.88 28.29
CA ASN A 215 -14.10 3.76 27.92
C ASN A 215 -14.40 2.90 29.16
N ALA A 216 -15.54 2.27 29.18
CA ALA A 216 -15.92 1.30 30.22
C ALA A 216 -16.57 0.09 29.56
N PRO A 217 -16.45 -1.10 30.18
CA PRO A 217 -17.15 -2.27 29.66
C PRO A 217 -18.67 -2.05 29.71
N ASP A 218 -19.36 -2.58 28.74
CA ASP A 218 -20.82 -2.68 28.73
C ASP A 218 -21.29 -3.49 29.92
N VAL A 219 -22.31 -3.01 30.60
CA VAL A 219 -22.82 -3.61 31.86
C VAL A 219 -23.36 -5.03 31.68
N ALA A 220 -23.93 -5.33 30.53
CA ALA A 220 -24.54 -6.63 30.25
C ALA A 220 -23.50 -7.68 29.82
N THR A 221 -22.51 -7.26 29.07
CA THR A 221 -21.56 -8.20 28.43
C THR A 221 -20.16 -8.19 29.07
N GLY A 222 -19.83 -7.17 29.85
CA GLY A 222 -18.49 -6.98 30.39
C GLY A 222 -17.42 -6.63 29.34
N LEU A 223 -17.81 -6.38 28.09
CA LEU A 223 -16.89 -6.10 26.99
C LEU A 223 -16.75 -4.60 26.74
N TYR A 224 -15.55 -4.18 26.38
CA TYR A 224 -15.31 -2.82 25.91
C TYR A 224 -15.84 -2.64 24.49
N ILE A 225 -16.74 -1.68 24.30
CA ILE A 225 -17.39 -1.43 23.01
C ILE A 225 -16.72 -0.24 22.33
N VAL A 226 -16.43 -0.38 21.03
CA VAL A 226 -15.73 0.63 20.26
C VAL A 226 -16.68 1.60 19.56
N ASN A 227 -17.76 1.10 19.01
CA ASN A 227 -18.64 1.90 18.16
C ASN A 227 -20.12 1.53 18.37
N ASP A 228 -20.60 1.76 19.56
CA ASP A 228 -22.03 1.68 19.87
C ASP A 228 -22.54 3.07 20.29
N PRO A 229 -23.46 3.67 19.53
CA PRO A 229 -24.04 4.97 19.88
C PRO A 229 -24.82 4.92 21.19
N ASP A 230 -25.30 3.75 21.59
CA ASP A 230 -26.20 3.55 22.73
C ASP A 230 -25.48 2.95 23.95
N ASN A 231 -24.14 2.77 23.88
CA ASN A 231 -23.37 2.33 25.03
C ASN A 231 -23.23 3.44 26.07
N TYR A 232 -24.06 3.41 27.09
CA TYR A 232 -24.02 4.31 28.22
C TYR A 232 -23.72 3.54 29.51
N VAL A 233 -22.75 4.02 30.26
CA VAL A 233 -22.42 3.57 31.61
C VAL A 233 -22.45 4.80 32.52
N ASP A 234 -23.18 4.73 33.63
CA ASP A 234 -23.42 5.83 34.57
C ASP A 234 -23.98 7.10 33.86
N GLY A 235 -24.91 6.91 32.91
CA GLY A 235 -25.52 7.99 32.15
C GLY A 235 -24.60 8.70 31.18
N ARG A 236 -23.39 8.16 30.94
CA ARG A 236 -22.38 8.73 30.06
C ARG A 236 -22.03 7.78 28.94
N ARG A 237 -21.87 8.30 27.72
CA ARG A 237 -21.44 7.50 26.58
C ARG A 237 -20.00 7.03 26.79
N ARG A 238 -19.79 5.71 26.67
CA ARG A 238 -18.52 5.04 26.90
C ARG A 238 -18.16 4.19 25.66
N ASN A 239 -17.44 4.78 24.74
CA ASN A 239 -16.98 4.10 23.52
C ASN A 239 -15.45 4.19 23.41
N GLY A 240 -14.84 3.31 22.63
CA GLY A 240 -13.45 3.36 22.26
C GLY A 240 -13.25 4.02 20.90
N PHE A 241 -12.00 4.28 20.58
CA PHE A 241 -11.56 4.84 19.31
C PHE A 241 -10.38 4.03 18.79
N ILE A 242 -10.55 3.39 17.64
CA ILE A 242 -9.56 2.47 17.09
C ILE A 242 -9.18 2.82 15.66
N ARG A 243 -8.05 2.30 15.21
CA ARG A 243 -7.68 2.26 13.80
C ARG A 243 -8.27 0.99 13.17
N ARG A 244 -9.19 1.16 12.22
CA ARG A 244 -9.70 0.10 11.36
C ARG A 244 -8.98 0.07 10.03
N ALA A 245 -8.99 -1.05 9.36
CA ALA A 245 -8.60 -1.18 7.96
C ALA A 245 -9.81 -1.56 7.11
N SER A 246 -10.01 -0.82 6.00
CA SER A 246 -10.88 -1.24 4.91
C SER A 246 -10.03 -1.98 3.90
N VAL A 247 -10.25 -3.29 3.76
CA VAL A 247 -9.45 -4.15 2.89
C VAL A 247 -10.29 -4.59 1.71
N ASN A 248 -9.72 -4.43 0.51
CA ASN A 248 -10.29 -4.94 -0.73
C ASN A 248 -9.37 -6.03 -1.29
N SER A 249 -9.98 -7.08 -1.82
CA SER A 249 -9.28 -8.12 -2.56
C SER A 249 -10.03 -8.43 -3.85
N HIS A 250 -9.30 -8.76 -4.90
CA HIS A 250 -9.87 -9.18 -6.17
C HIS A 250 -8.92 -10.10 -6.91
N ASN A 251 -9.51 -11.03 -7.64
CA ASN A 251 -8.80 -11.94 -8.52
C ASN A 251 -9.23 -11.63 -9.95
N TRP A 252 -8.25 -11.51 -10.84
CA TRP A 252 -8.47 -11.34 -12.25
C TRP A 252 -7.73 -12.41 -13.01
N PHE A 253 -8.37 -12.96 -14.00
CA PHE A 253 -7.75 -13.87 -14.95
C PHE A 253 -8.38 -13.67 -16.32
N GLY A 254 -7.62 -13.92 -17.35
CA GLY A 254 -8.10 -13.78 -18.72
C GLY A 254 -7.12 -14.34 -19.72
N GLY A 255 -7.57 -14.36 -20.96
CA GLY A 255 -6.78 -14.80 -22.09
C GLY A 255 -7.16 -14.06 -23.36
N LEU A 256 -6.20 -13.96 -24.25
CA LEU A 256 -6.32 -13.37 -25.58
C LEU A 256 -5.71 -14.33 -26.59
N VAL A 257 -6.38 -14.51 -27.71
CA VAL A 257 -5.85 -15.24 -28.87
C VAL A 257 -5.91 -14.31 -30.05
N ASN A 258 -4.80 -14.12 -30.73
CA ASN A 258 -4.70 -13.34 -31.93
C ASN A 258 -4.08 -14.16 -33.05
N TYR A 259 -4.78 -14.26 -34.17
CA TYR A 259 -4.28 -14.89 -35.38
C TYR A 259 -4.13 -13.80 -36.47
N LYS A 260 -2.93 -13.67 -36.99
CA LYS A 260 -2.60 -12.75 -38.06
C LYS A 260 -2.27 -13.54 -39.32
N ASN A 261 -2.93 -13.22 -40.44
CA ASN A 261 -2.61 -13.73 -41.75
C ASN A 261 -2.36 -12.54 -42.68
N GLN A 262 -1.19 -12.48 -43.31
CA GLN A 262 -0.86 -11.50 -44.33
C GLN A 262 -1.17 -12.12 -45.70
N VAL A 263 -2.22 -11.65 -46.36
CA VAL A 263 -2.56 -12.00 -47.72
C VAL A 263 -1.88 -10.98 -48.63
N ASN A 264 -0.99 -11.47 -49.53
CA ASN A 264 -0.35 -10.64 -50.55
C ASN A 264 -1.31 -10.36 -51.66
#